data_ab8a639101fc6ae185cc7b54e6f8123c
#
_entry.id   ab8a639101fc6ae185cc7b54e6f8123c
#
_cell.length_a   1.000
_cell.length_b   1.000
_cell.length_c   1.000
_cell.angle_alpha   90.00
_cell.angle_beta   90.00
_cell.angle_gamma   90.00
#
_symmetry.space_group_name_H-M   'P 1'
#
loop_
_entity.id
_entity.type
_entity.pdbx_description
1 polymer ?
#
loop_
_entity_poly.entity_id
_entity_poly.type
_entity_poly.pdbx_seq_one_letter_code
_entity_poly.pdbx_strand_id
1 'polypeptide(L)'
;MANLKILIKEFLSNFYYKENNHIILNIFGLKFGIFRRIRNCKIKGKNNCFTIKYNGRYPIFNNFRKVKGLKIDIKGDNNVIILKSIRFKNCFIKIHSSNSTVEIGEKCYLNNLSVSTHCGNGQKLSIGEKVTCNQAIIFLHEENTYLSIGNDCMLSSNITIWPTDSHAIIDKITNKVLNKPSKVTIGDHSWIGCGVYICKNAKIPNNSVVGAG
;
A
#
# COMPACT_ATOMS: atom_id res chain seq x y z
N MET A 1 15.82 9.19 35.40
CA MET A 1 14.63 9.67 34.66
C MET A 1 14.89 9.97 33.17
N ALA A 2 16.05 10.50 32.78
CA ALA A 2 16.38 10.76 31.35
C ALA A 2 16.50 9.46 30.53
N ASN A 3 17.12 8.41 31.05
CA ASN A 3 17.29 7.13 30.35
C ASN A 3 15.97 6.38 30.09
N LEU A 4 15.00 6.49 31.02
CA LEU A 4 13.69 5.88 30.83
C LEU A 4 12.89 6.57 29.72
N LYS A 5 13.03 7.90 29.59
CA LYS A 5 12.40 8.67 28.48
C LYS A 5 13.01 8.32 27.11
N ILE A 6 14.30 8.01 27.06
CA ILE A 6 14.99 7.59 25.83
C ILE A 6 14.56 6.16 25.45
N LEU A 7 14.53 5.23 26.41
CA LEU A 7 14.06 3.86 26.18
C LEU A 7 12.58 3.81 25.74
N ILE A 8 11.72 4.58 26.40
CA ILE A 8 10.32 4.74 25.98
C ILE A 8 10.25 5.35 24.58
N LYS A 9 11.14 6.26 24.27
CA LYS A 9 11.26 6.89 22.96
C LYS A 9 11.65 5.94 21.85
N GLU A 10 12.62 5.09 22.06
CA GLU A 10 13.07 4.05 21.11
C GLU A 10 12.04 2.93 20.96
N PHE A 11 11.38 2.56 22.04
CA PHE A 11 10.34 1.54 22.02
C PHE A 11 9.05 2.01 21.33
N LEU A 12 8.66 3.27 21.52
CA LEU A 12 7.50 3.89 20.89
C LEU A 12 7.68 4.08 19.37
N SER A 13 8.91 4.06 18.85
CA SER A 13 9.17 4.18 17.40
C SER A 13 8.75 2.95 16.60
N ASN A 14 8.46 1.84 17.24
CA ASN A 14 8.25 0.57 16.56
C ASN A 14 6.79 0.19 16.29
N PHE A 15 5.80 0.81 16.96
CA PHE A 15 4.41 0.35 16.82
C PHE A 15 3.38 1.48 16.92
N TYR A 16 3.00 2.02 15.76
CA TYR A 16 1.78 2.80 15.61
C TYR A 16 0.82 2.05 14.72
N TYR A 17 -0.38 1.75 15.21
CA TYR A 17 -1.45 1.25 14.36
C TYR A 17 -2.77 1.91 14.72
N LYS A 18 -3.69 1.94 13.77
CA LYS A 18 -5.02 2.47 13.97
C LYS A 18 -6.03 1.35 13.86
N GLU A 19 -6.78 1.13 14.92
CA GLU A 19 -7.87 0.15 14.99
C GLU A 19 -9.17 0.90 15.28
N ASN A 20 -10.26 0.53 14.60
CA ASN A 20 -11.58 1.16 14.79
C ASN A 20 -11.58 2.70 14.74
N ASN A 21 -10.81 3.27 13.82
CA ASN A 21 -10.61 4.72 13.71
C ASN A 21 -9.80 5.37 14.85
N HIS A 22 -9.18 4.60 15.72
CA HIS A 22 -8.28 5.07 16.75
C HIS A 22 -6.83 4.77 16.40
N ILE A 23 -5.93 5.68 16.76
CA ILE A 23 -4.49 5.40 16.73
C ILE A 23 -4.18 4.63 18.00
N ILE A 24 -3.65 3.42 17.86
CA ILE A 24 -3.29 2.57 18.98
C ILE A 24 -1.78 2.51 19.08
N LEU A 25 -1.28 2.78 20.27
CA LEU A 25 0.08 2.58 20.66
C LEU A 25 0.18 1.24 21.40
N ASN A 26 0.94 0.30 20.88
CA ASN A 26 1.18 -0.96 21.56
C ASN A 26 2.54 -0.92 22.26
N ILE A 27 2.54 -0.83 23.57
CA ILE A 27 3.75 -0.83 24.39
C ILE A 27 3.71 -2.05 25.31
N PHE A 28 4.68 -2.97 25.17
CA PHE A 28 4.75 -4.20 25.98
C PHE A 28 3.44 -5.02 25.97
N GLY A 29 2.74 -5.09 24.83
CA GLY A 29 1.46 -5.78 24.75
C GLY A 29 0.25 -5.00 25.30
N LEU A 30 0.46 -3.83 25.89
CA LEU A 30 -0.61 -2.94 26.35
C LEU A 30 -1.02 -1.98 25.25
N LYS A 31 -2.31 -1.94 24.95
CA LYS A 31 -2.91 -1.07 23.93
C LYS A 31 -3.35 0.26 24.54
N PHE A 32 -2.74 1.35 24.10
CA PHE A 32 -3.14 2.71 24.49
C PHE A 32 -3.77 3.42 23.31
N GLY A 33 -5.05 3.80 23.43
CA GLY A 33 -5.75 4.59 22.43
C GLY A 33 -5.28 6.07 22.47
N ILE A 34 -4.71 6.57 21.38
CA ILE A 34 -4.40 7.99 21.22
C ILE A 34 -5.42 8.61 20.27
N PHE A 35 -6.32 9.42 20.78
CA PHE A 35 -7.34 10.12 20.02
C PHE A 35 -6.75 11.31 19.23
N ARG A 36 -6.01 11.07 18.15
CA ARG A 36 -5.55 12.14 17.26
C ARG A 36 -5.82 11.82 15.80
N ARG A 37 -6.53 12.69 15.12
CA ARG A 37 -6.87 12.61 13.72
C ARG A 37 -5.62 12.81 12.85
N ILE A 38 -5.23 11.80 12.06
CA ILE A 38 -4.18 11.96 11.04
C ILE A 38 -4.74 12.85 9.92
N ARG A 39 -4.17 14.03 9.71
CA ARG A 39 -4.74 15.06 8.81
C ARG A 39 -5.00 14.61 7.37
N ASN A 40 -4.22 13.70 6.83
CA ASN A 40 -4.33 13.22 5.45
C ASN A 40 -4.94 11.81 5.35
N CYS A 41 -5.60 11.34 6.38
CA CYS A 41 -6.19 10.01 6.42
C CYS A 41 -7.68 10.13 6.71
N LYS A 42 -8.50 9.79 5.74
CA LYS A 42 -9.96 9.65 5.88
C LYS A 42 -10.28 8.17 5.99
N ILE A 43 -10.89 7.75 7.07
CA ILE A 43 -11.29 6.35 7.25
C ILE A 43 -12.76 6.32 7.63
N LYS A 44 -13.57 5.63 6.83
CA LYS A 44 -14.96 5.30 7.06
C LYS A 44 -15.08 3.78 7.03
N GLY A 45 -15.82 3.20 7.99
CA GLY A 45 -15.98 1.76 8.12
C GLY A 45 -15.42 1.24 9.44
N LYS A 46 -15.52 -0.08 9.66
CA LYS A 46 -15.17 -0.76 10.91
C LYS A 46 -13.89 -1.58 10.75
N ASN A 47 -13.20 -1.85 11.85
CA ASN A 47 -12.05 -2.76 11.95
C ASN A 47 -10.91 -2.48 10.96
N ASN A 48 -10.78 -1.23 10.50
CA ASN A 48 -9.66 -0.86 9.62
C ASN A 48 -8.39 -0.67 10.46
N CYS A 49 -7.29 -1.30 10.03
CA CYS A 49 -5.98 -1.21 10.68
C CYS A 49 -5.00 -0.43 9.81
N PHE A 50 -4.36 0.57 10.39
CA PHE A 50 -3.31 1.33 9.75
C PHE A 50 -2.06 1.33 10.61
N THR A 51 -0.99 0.72 10.13
CA THR A 51 0.27 0.56 10.86
C THR A 51 1.40 1.25 10.11
N ILE A 52 2.18 2.05 10.83
CA ILE A 52 3.46 2.55 10.36
C ILE A 52 4.55 1.88 11.18
N LYS A 53 5.42 1.08 10.52
CA LYS A 53 6.59 0.46 11.12
C LYS A 53 7.83 1.11 10.49
N TYR A 54 8.64 1.79 11.26
CA TYR A 54 9.84 2.44 10.74
C TYR A 54 11.06 2.08 11.58
N ASN A 55 12.05 1.44 10.97
CA ASN A 55 13.31 1.03 11.61
C ASN A 55 14.42 2.07 11.41
N GLY A 56 14.18 3.32 11.77
CA GLY A 56 15.17 4.38 11.63
C GLY A 56 15.04 5.44 12.72
N ARG A 57 16.19 6.02 13.14
CA ARG A 57 16.23 7.14 14.07
C ARG A 57 15.34 8.28 13.60
N TYR A 58 14.12 8.42 14.11
CA TYR A 58 13.37 9.62 13.88
C TYR A 58 12.33 10.02 14.87
N PRO A 59 12.00 11.32 14.79
CA PRO A 59 11.58 12.13 15.89
C PRO A 59 10.11 11.91 16.21
N ILE A 60 9.95 11.49 17.30
CA ILE A 60 8.95 10.72 17.94
C ILE A 60 7.67 11.47 18.23
N PHE A 61 7.56 12.74 18.25
CA PHE A 61 6.34 13.34 18.76
C PHE A 61 5.70 14.50 17.99
N ASN A 62 6.38 15.11 17.02
CA ASN A 62 5.80 16.27 16.34
C ASN A 62 5.21 16.01 14.94
N ASN A 63 5.46 14.84 14.31
CA ASN A 63 5.11 14.62 12.89
C ASN A 63 4.08 13.52 12.61
N PHE A 64 3.55 12.82 13.60
CA PHE A 64 2.50 11.79 13.38
C PHE A 64 1.12 12.33 13.01
N ARG A 65 0.97 13.64 12.89
CA ARG A 65 -0.27 14.24 12.40
C ARG A 65 -0.46 14.05 10.90
N LYS A 66 0.58 13.60 10.14
CA LYS A 66 0.57 13.54 8.69
C LYS A 66 1.71 12.67 8.19
N VAL A 67 1.44 11.64 7.43
CA VAL A 67 2.47 11.05 6.58
C VAL A 67 2.70 12.03 5.44
N LYS A 68 3.82 12.75 5.47
CA LYS A 68 4.12 13.80 4.51
C LYS A 68 4.11 13.21 3.09
N GLY A 69 3.39 13.85 2.18
CA GLY A 69 3.34 13.42 0.79
C GLY A 69 2.41 12.23 0.49
N LEU A 70 1.69 11.70 1.49
CA LEU A 70 0.73 10.61 1.30
C LEU A 70 -0.67 11.03 1.77
N LYS A 71 -1.66 10.79 0.92
CA LYS A 71 -3.08 10.82 1.25
C LYS A 71 -3.64 9.41 1.34
N ILE A 72 -4.51 9.14 2.30
CA ILE A 72 -5.20 7.86 2.46
C ILE A 72 -6.71 8.12 2.57
N ASP A 73 -7.50 7.41 1.78
CA ASP A 73 -8.97 7.43 1.85
C ASP A 73 -9.49 5.99 1.87
N ILE A 74 -10.06 5.58 3.00
CA ILE A 74 -10.60 4.23 3.20
C ILE A 74 -12.11 4.35 3.38
N LYS A 75 -12.85 3.55 2.60
CA LYS A 75 -14.28 3.29 2.79
C LYS A 75 -14.49 1.79 2.69
N GLY A 76 -15.04 1.20 3.75
CA GLY A 76 -15.21 -0.26 3.87
C GLY A 76 -14.59 -0.77 5.15
N ASP A 77 -14.69 -2.07 5.35
CA ASP A 77 -14.39 -2.72 6.62
C ASP A 77 -13.18 -3.66 6.52
N ASN A 78 -12.53 -3.91 7.65
CA ASN A 78 -11.45 -4.88 7.80
C ASN A 78 -10.25 -4.66 6.85
N ASN A 79 -9.98 -3.42 6.44
CA ASN A 79 -8.84 -3.14 5.58
C ASN A 79 -7.56 -2.94 6.40
N VAL A 80 -6.43 -3.41 5.84
CA VAL A 80 -5.12 -3.35 6.49
C VAL A 80 -4.15 -2.56 5.62
N ILE A 81 -3.54 -1.52 6.19
CA ILE A 81 -2.45 -0.78 5.55
C ILE A 81 -1.22 -0.86 6.45
N ILE A 82 -0.12 -1.37 5.91
CA ILE A 82 1.17 -1.47 6.59
C ILE A 82 2.20 -0.68 5.80
N LEU A 83 2.71 0.39 6.38
CA LEU A 83 3.76 1.20 5.79
C LEU A 83 5.04 1.03 6.60
N LYS A 84 6.07 0.47 5.97
CA LYS A 84 7.43 0.35 6.54
C LYS A 84 8.36 1.46 6.01
N SER A 85 7.88 2.27 5.07
CA SER A 85 8.57 3.45 4.53
C SER A 85 7.78 4.72 4.80
N ILE A 86 8.48 5.85 4.84
CA ILE A 86 7.88 7.18 5.07
C ILE A 86 8.24 8.20 3.97
N ARG A 87 8.95 7.80 2.92
CA ARG A 87 9.39 8.68 1.83
C ARG A 87 8.37 8.68 0.71
N PHE A 88 7.33 9.52 0.86
CA PHE A 88 6.28 9.70 -0.13
C PHE A 88 6.26 11.14 -0.64
N LYS A 89 5.98 11.30 -1.94
CA LYS A 89 5.72 12.61 -2.55
C LYS A 89 4.52 12.49 -3.48
N ASN A 90 3.45 13.27 -3.20
CA ASN A 90 2.21 13.28 -3.99
C ASN A 90 1.56 11.90 -4.18
N CYS A 91 1.64 11.02 -3.17
CA CYS A 91 1.06 9.69 -3.24
C CYS A 91 -0.37 9.67 -2.71
N PHE A 92 -1.18 8.78 -3.28
CA PHE A 92 -2.57 8.59 -2.87
C PHE A 92 -2.92 7.10 -2.80
N ILE A 93 -3.45 6.64 -1.66
CA ILE A 93 -3.98 5.29 -1.47
C ILE A 93 -5.47 5.43 -1.17
N LYS A 94 -6.29 4.94 -2.10
CA LYS A 94 -7.75 4.93 -2.01
C LYS A 94 -8.22 3.48 -1.91
N ILE A 95 -8.80 3.10 -0.77
CA ILE A 95 -9.39 1.78 -0.54
C ILE A 95 -10.89 1.95 -0.35
N HIS A 96 -11.65 1.67 -1.39
CA HIS A 96 -13.12 1.70 -1.38
C HIS A 96 -13.68 0.29 -1.55
N SER A 97 -13.23 -0.61 -0.70
CA SER A 97 -13.56 -2.05 -0.65
C SER A 97 -13.35 -2.53 0.78
N SER A 98 -13.64 -3.80 1.03
CA SER A 98 -13.40 -4.42 2.35
C SER A 98 -12.40 -5.57 2.26
N ASN A 99 -11.83 -5.95 3.40
CA ASN A 99 -10.85 -7.05 3.52
C ASN A 99 -9.61 -6.88 2.63
N SER A 100 -9.25 -5.64 2.27
CA SER A 100 -8.12 -5.35 1.40
C SER A 100 -6.84 -5.07 2.19
N THR A 101 -5.70 -5.42 1.60
CA THR A 101 -4.40 -5.24 2.23
C THR A 101 -3.47 -4.45 1.32
N VAL A 102 -2.82 -3.44 1.87
CA VAL A 102 -1.75 -2.69 1.22
C VAL A 102 -0.52 -2.72 2.12
N GLU A 103 0.56 -3.31 1.64
CA GLU A 103 1.84 -3.35 2.33
C GLU A 103 2.92 -2.67 1.50
N ILE A 104 3.70 -1.77 2.11
CA ILE A 104 4.84 -1.08 1.50
C ILE A 104 6.06 -1.30 2.37
N GLY A 105 7.09 -1.90 1.78
CA GLY A 105 8.35 -2.28 2.41
C GLY A 105 9.22 -1.10 2.85
N GLU A 106 10.38 -1.43 3.41
CA GLU A 106 11.33 -0.46 3.94
C GLU A 106 12.09 0.28 2.83
N LYS A 107 12.59 1.46 3.16
CA LYS A 107 13.51 2.24 2.30
C LYS A 107 12.97 2.57 0.90
N CYS A 108 11.65 2.44 0.68
CA CYS A 108 11.04 2.86 -0.58
C CYS A 108 11.04 4.38 -0.73
N TYR A 109 11.15 4.85 -1.98
CA TYR A 109 11.00 6.25 -2.35
C TYR A 109 9.94 6.38 -3.46
N LEU A 110 8.73 6.74 -3.06
CA LEU A 110 7.57 6.70 -3.94
C LEU A 110 7.07 8.10 -4.25
N ASN A 111 7.13 8.48 -5.53
CA ASN A 111 6.60 9.73 -6.04
C ASN A 111 5.38 9.45 -6.92
N ASN A 112 4.37 10.30 -6.82
CA ASN A 112 3.19 10.30 -7.69
C ASN A 112 2.57 8.89 -7.85
N LEU A 113 2.66 8.05 -6.80
CA LEU A 113 2.02 6.73 -6.80
C LEU A 113 0.55 6.89 -6.42
N SER A 114 -0.34 6.42 -7.29
CA SER A 114 -1.77 6.33 -7.02
C SER A 114 -2.19 4.87 -6.98
N VAL A 115 -2.79 4.44 -5.87
CA VAL A 115 -3.34 3.10 -5.70
C VAL A 115 -4.84 3.24 -5.46
N SER A 116 -5.64 2.47 -6.18
CA SER A 116 -7.08 2.44 -5.93
C SER A 116 -7.62 1.01 -5.91
N THR A 117 -8.46 0.72 -4.92
CA THR A 117 -9.34 -0.44 -4.92
C THR A 117 -10.78 0.03 -5.13
N HIS A 118 -11.53 -0.70 -5.91
CA HIS A 118 -12.93 -0.41 -6.19
C HIS A 118 -13.61 -1.69 -6.69
N CYS A 119 -14.85 -1.91 -6.32
CA CYS A 119 -15.62 -3.12 -6.61
C CYS A 119 -14.99 -4.41 -6.05
N GLY A 120 -15.80 -5.19 -5.38
CA GLY A 120 -15.38 -6.43 -4.72
C GLY A 120 -14.58 -6.21 -3.43
N ASN A 121 -13.99 -7.25 -2.95
CA ASN A 121 -13.28 -7.31 -1.67
C ASN A 121 -11.96 -8.10 -1.81
N GLY A 122 -11.10 -8.03 -0.81
CA GLY A 122 -9.93 -8.90 -0.72
C GLY A 122 -8.76 -8.54 -1.63
N GLN A 123 -8.73 -7.33 -2.16
CA GLN A 123 -7.61 -6.86 -2.99
C GLN A 123 -6.31 -6.79 -2.18
N LYS A 124 -5.20 -7.13 -2.82
CA LYS A 124 -3.89 -7.13 -2.15
C LYS A 124 -2.83 -6.43 -2.99
N LEU A 125 -2.11 -5.51 -2.34
CA LEU A 125 -0.90 -4.89 -2.86
C LEU A 125 0.26 -5.17 -1.91
N SER A 126 1.35 -5.71 -2.46
CA SER A 126 2.62 -5.82 -1.75
C SER A 126 3.70 -5.12 -2.56
N ILE A 127 4.36 -4.15 -1.97
CA ILE A 127 5.55 -3.49 -2.50
C ILE A 127 6.71 -3.86 -1.58
N GLY A 128 7.75 -4.45 -2.14
CA GLY A 128 8.94 -4.88 -1.43
C GLY A 128 9.77 -3.73 -0.89
N GLU A 129 10.99 -4.01 -0.47
CA GLU A 129 11.93 -3.03 0.08
C GLU A 129 12.70 -2.30 -1.03
N LYS A 130 13.19 -1.10 -0.73
CA LYS A 130 14.04 -0.28 -1.61
C LYS A 130 13.45 0.05 -2.98
N VAL A 131 12.13 -0.08 -3.14
CA VAL A 131 11.47 0.25 -4.40
C VAL A 131 11.46 1.75 -4.61
N THR A 132 11.84 2.17 -5.82
CA THR A 132 11.73 3.56 -6.28
C THR A 132 10.64 3.68 -7.33
N CYS A 133 9.86 4.76 -7.28
CA CYS A 133 8.79 5.04 -8.23
C CYS A 133 8.75 6.54 -8.53
N ASN A 134 8.77 6.92 -9.80
CA ASN A 134 8.58 8.30 -10.21
C ASN A 134 7.09 8.62 -10.42
N GLN A 135 6.37 7.75 -11.14
CA GLN A 135 4.94 7.90 -11.32
C GLN A 135 4.31 6.57 -11.74
N ALA A 136 3.34 6.10 -10.97
CA ALA A 136 2.59 4.92 -11.33
C ALA A 136 1.14 5.01 -10.86
N ILE A 137 0.23 4.42 -11.62
CA ILE A 137 -1.17 4.25 -11.28
C ILE A 137 -1.45 2.74 -11.18
N ILE A 138 -2.04 2.32 -10.06
CA ILE A 138 -2.35 0.92 -9.78
C ILE A 138 -3.86 0.81 -9.55
N PHE A 139 -4.53 0.04 -10.39
CA PHE A 139 -5.97 -0.23 -10.32
C PHE A 139 -6.24 -1.65 -9.84
N LEU A 140 -6.39 -1.84 -8.52
CA LEU A 140 -6.80 -3.12 -7.94
C LEU A 140 -8.32 -3.18 -7.86
N HIS A 141 -8.96 -3.11 -9.02
CA HIS A 141 -10.40 -3.21 -9.13
C HIS A 141 -10.79 -4.70 -9.18
N GLU A 142 -12.01 -5.01 -8.82
CA GLU A 142 -12.56 -6.35 -8.71
C GLU A 142 -12.03 -7.19 -7.56
N GLU A 143 -12.74 -8.26 -7.30
CA GLU A 143 -12.53 -9.12 -6.14
C GLU A 143 -11.21 -9.90 -6.24
N ASN A 144 -10.47 -9.98 -5.13
CA ASN A 144 -9.26 -10.79 -4.99
C ASN A 144 -8.13 -10.47 -5.98
N THR A 145 -8.13 -9.28 -6.60
CA THR A 145 -6.98 -8.85 -7.41
C THR A 145 -5.73 -8.74 -6.54
N TYR A 146 -4.60 -9.12 -7.11
CA TYR A 146 -3.31 -9.14 -6.43
C TYR A 146 -2.20 -8.56 -7.28
N LEU A 147 -1.45 -7.62 -6.69
CA LEU A 147 -0.20 -7.11 -7.24
C LEU A 147 0.93 -7.30 -6.23
N SER A 148 2.01 -7.91 -6.68
CA SER A 148 3.27 -7.97 -5.95
C SER A 148 4.38 -7.32 -6.76
N ILE A 149 5.09 -6.39 -6.13
CA ILE A 149 6.33 -5.78 -6.64
C ILE A 149 7.43 -6.20 -5.69
N GLY A 150 8.46 -6.82 -6.21
CA GLY A 150 9.60 -7.34 -5.46
C GLY A 150 10.47 -6.24 -4.85
N ASN A 151 11.59 -6.65 -4.30
CA ASN A 151 12.56 -5.76 -3.67
C ASN A 151 13.43 -5.07 -4.72
N ASP A 152 13.96 -3.90 -4.39
CA ASP A 152 14.97 -3.18 -5.19
C ASP A 152 14.53 -2.93 -6.65
N CYS A 153 13.23 -2.70 -6.86
CA CYS A 153 12.66 -2.41 -8.17
C CYS A 153 12.66 -0.91 -8.46
N MET A 154 12.78 -0.58 -9.74
CA MET A 154 12.67 0.79 -10.26
C MET A 154 11.46 0.91 -11.16
N LEU A 155 10.53 1.78 -10.81
CA LEU A 155 9.37 2.15 -11.60
C LEU A 155 9.60 3.55 -12.16
N SER A 156 9.73 3.67 -13.47
CA SER A 156 9.92 4.97 -14.15
C SER A 156 8.67 5.85 -14.05
N SER A 157 8.34 6.58 -15.06
CA SER A 157 7.17 7.47 -15.07
C SER A 157 6.06 6.92 -15.94
N ASN A 158 4.84 7.37 -15.69
CA ASN A 158 3.66 7.07 -16.51
C ASN A 158 3.37 5.56 -16.65
N ILE A 159 3.60 4.81 -15.56
CA ILE A 159 3.33 3.37 -15.54
C ILE A 159 1.90 3.13 -15.10
N THR A 160 1.21 2.21 -15.78
CA THR A 160 -0.13 1.76 -15.40
C THR A 160 -0.10 0.26 -15.13
N ILE A 161 -0.60 -0.15 -13.94
CA ILE A 161 -0.71 -1.57 -13.58
C ILE A 161 -2.17 -1.90 -13.33
N TRP A 162 -2.68 -2.85 -14.11
CA TRP A 162 -4.10 -3.18 -14.13
C TRP A 162 -4.35 -4.70 -14.12
N PRO A 163 -4.43 -5.33 -12.94
CA PRO A 163 -4.64 -6.78 -12.80
C PRO A 163 -6.05 -7.27 -13.16
N THR A 164 -6.84 -6.50 -13.86
CA THR A 164 -8.24 -6.79 -14.21
C THR A 164 -8.59 -6.14 -15.54
N ASP A 165 -9.62 -6.63 -16.22
CA ASP A 165 -10.19 -5.98 -17.40
C ASP A 165 -11.30 -5.00 -17.04
N SER A 166 -11.73 -4.94 -15.77
CA SER A 166 -12.84 -4.11 -15.24
C SER A 166 -14.20 -4.39 -15.84
N HIS A 167 -14.30 -5.21 -16.86
CA HIS A 167 -15.53 -5.59 -17.53
C HIS A 167 -15.58 -7.09 -17.72
N ALA A 168 -16.66 -7.74 -17.28
CA ALA A 168 -16.84 -9.16 -17.43
C ALA A 168 -17.20 -9.54 -18.87
N ILE A 169 -16.48 -10.51 -19.42
CA ILE A 169 -16.88 -11.23 -20.65
C ILE A 169 -17.61 -12.48 -20.20
N ILE A 170 -18.87 -12.60 -20.59
CA ILE A 170 -19.74 -13.70 -20.16
C ILE A 170 -19.97 -14.64 -21.33
N ASP A 171 -19.71 -15.92 -21.11
CA ASP A 171 -20.10 -16.97 -22.05
C ASP A 171 -21.61 -17.05 -22.16
N LYS A 172 -22.14 -16.91 -23.37
CA LYS A 172 -23.58 -16.82 -23.63
C LYS A 172 -24.33 -18.14 -23.32
N ILE A 173 -23.64 -19.28 -23.41
CA ILE A 173 -24.26 -20.60 -23.23
C ILE A 173 -24.23 -21.01 -21.75
N THR A 174 -23.05 -20.85 -21.13
CA THR A 174 -22.82 -21.31 -19.75
C THR A 174 -23.04 -20.26 -18.69
N ASN A 175 -23.26 -19.01 -19.08
CA ASN A 175 -23.36 -17.82 -18.24
C ASN A 175 -22.17 -17.65 -17.27
N LYS A 176 -21.00 -18.11 -17.66
CA LYS A 176 -19.78 -18.03 -16.85
C LYS A 176 -18.94 -16.84 -17.29
N VAL A 177 -18.31 -16.18 -16.31
CA VAL A 177 -17.32 -15.13 -16.56
C VAL A 177 -16.03 -15.77 -17.09
N LEU A 178 -15.60 -15.38 -18.30
CA LEU A 178 -14.43 -15.92 -18.98
C LEU A 178 -13.12 -15.22 -18.57
N ASN A 179 -13.19 -13.93 -18.28
CA ASN A 179 -12.01 -13.09 -18.05
C ASN A 179 -11.87 -12.62 -16.59
N LYS A 180 -11.91 -13.57 -15.67
CA LYS A 180 -11.77 -13.27 -14.25
C LYS A 180 -10.51 -12.43 -13.95
N PRO A 181 -10.55 -11.59 -12.91
CA PRO A 181 -9.38 -10.83 -12.45
C PRO A 181 -8.25 -11.79 -12.03
N SER A 182 -7.03 -11.32 -12.06
CA SER A 182 -5.88 -12.17 -11.81
C SER A 182 -4.73 -11.43 -11.14
N LYS A 183 -3.61 -12.12 -11.01
CA LYS A 183 -2.39 -11.64 -10.37
C LYS A 183 -1.52 -10.88 -11.37
N VAL A 184 -0.77 -9.90 -10.86
CA VAL A 184 0.42 -9.36 -11.51
C VAL A 184 1.58 -9.51 -10.53
N THR A 185 2.71 -9.99 -11.02
CA THR A 185 3.94 -10.13 -10.23
C THR A 185 5.11 -9.47 -10.95
N ILE A 186 5.83 -8.65 -10.25
CA ILE A 186 7.10 -8.06 -10.69
C ILE A 186 8.16 -8.58 -9.72
N GLY A 187 9.13 -9.30 -10.26
CA GLY A 187 10.21 -9.90 -9.48
C GLY A 187 11.20 -8.88 -8.94
N ASP A 188 12.06 -9.35 -8.06
CA ASP A 188 13.10 -8.52 -7.44
C ASP A 188 14.05 -7.93 -8.47
N HIS A 189 14.62 -6.77 -8.17
CA HIS A 189 15.65 -6.12 -8.98
C HIS A 189 15.21 -5.92 -10.45
N SER A 190 13.97 -5.48 -10.64
CA SER A 190 13.40 -5.25 -11.98
C SER A 190 13.24 -3.76 -12.25
N TRP A 191 13.51 -3.37 -13.49
CA TRP A 191 13.29 -2.02 -13.97
C TRP A 191 12.12 -1.97 -14.96
N ILE A 192 11.13 -1.15 -14.65
CA ILE A 192 9.97 -0.88 -15.51
C ILE A 192 10.15 0.48 -16.14
N GLY A 193 10.24 0.51 -17.45
CA GLY A 193 10.43 1.69 -18.27
C GLY A 193 9.24 2.65 -18.27
N CYS A 194 9.43 3.81 -18.88
CA CYS A 194 8.40 4.85 -18.97
C CYS A 194 7.25 4.39 -19.87
N GLY A 195 6.01 4.72 -19.51
CA GLY A 195 4.83 4.48 -20.35
C GLY A 195 4.32 3.04 -20.36
N VAL A 196 4.93 2.15 -19.60
CA VAL A 196 4.59 0.71 -19.63
C VAL A 196 3.21 0.45 -19.02
N TYR A 197 2.41 -0.32 -19.74
CA TYR A 197 1.16 -0.92 -19.26
C TYR A 197 1.39 -2.37 -18.84
N ILE A 198 1.06 -2.72 -17.59
CA ILE A 198 1.16 -4.09 -17.06
C ILE A 198 -0.25 -4.60 -16.78
N CYS A 199 -0.71 -5.54 -17.59
CA CYS A 199 -2.05 -6.09 -17.51
C CYS A 199 -2.10 -7.37 -16.67
N LYS A 200 -3.30 -7.86 -16.41
CA LYS A 200 -3.53 -9.10 -15.66
C LYS A 200 -2.71 -10.27 -16.18
N ASN A 201 -2.36 -11.20 -15.31
CA ASN A 201 -1.50 -12.37 -15.58
C ASN A 201 -0.04 -12.05 -15.90
N ALA A 202 0.36 -10.78 -15.97
CA ALA A 202 1.76 -10.46 -16.22
C ALA A 202 2.66 -10.99 -15.10
N LYS A 203 3.73 -11.66 -15.50
CA LYS A 203 4.79 -12.17 -14.63
C LYS A 203 6.12 -11.67 -15.16
N ILE A 204 6.69 -10.70 -14.48
CA ILE A 204 8.02 -10.18 -14.79
C ILE A 204 9.00 -10.88 -13.85
N PRO A 205 9.96 -11.66 -14.37
CA PRO A 205 10.93 -12.36 -13.54
C PRO A 205 11.84 -11.41 -12.76
N ASN A 206 12.64 -11.95 -11.83
CA ASN A 206 13.71 -11.22 -11.19
C ASN A 206 14.75 -10.75 -12.20
N ASN A 207 15.46 -9.67 -11.91
CA ASN A 207 16.55 -9.12 -12.72
C ASN A 207 16.12 -8.78 -14.16
N SER A 208 14.90 -8.29 -14.33
CA SER A 208 14.32 -7.99 -15.64
C SER A 208 14.32 -6.49 -15.93
N VAL A 209 14.41 -6.18 -17.22
CA VAL A 209 14.17 -4.83 -17.74
C VAL A 209 13.00 -4.88 -18.70
N VAL A 210 11.95 -4.11 -18.42
CA VAL A 210 10.86 -3.84 -19.36
C VAL A 210 11.13 -2.46 -19.96
N GLY A 211 11.38 -2.42 -21.28
CA GLY A 211 11.66 -1.17 -21.99
C GLY A 211 10.49 -0.18 -21.92
N ALA A 212 10.72 1.05 -22.35
CA ALA A 212 9.65 2.02 -22.51
C ALA A 212 8.66 1.58 -23.61
N GLY A 213 7.36 1.87 -23.41
CA GLY A 213 6.31 1.47 -24.33
C GLY A 213 5.24 2.51 -24.51
#